data_29929328166c503d4cbacdf03414f66c
#
_entry.id   29929328166c503d4cbacdf03414f66c
#
_cell.length_a   1.000
_cell.length_b   1.000
_cell.length_c   1.000
_cell.angle_alpha   90.00
_cell.angle_beta   90.00
_cell.angle_gamma   90.00
#
_symmetry.space_group_name_H-M   'P 1'
#
loop_
_entity.id
_entity.type
_entity.pdbx_description
1 polymer ?
#
loop_
_entity_poly.entity_id
_entity_poly.type
_entity_poly.pdbx_seq_one_letter_code
_entity_poly.pdbx_strand_id
1 'polypeptide(L)'
;MFLVVFLLSLGIGAVPAKRQKTILTLADGSRVAATFCGDENLHFYLTDDGHAFCLNGKQEVQEVSRHRLHSLWRERCRQRNRHRRARLAKSLSGTKAGPIAGDKKGLVILVSFPDREMLYDSTEYHDYFNRQGYSRFGMSGSVHDYFLAQSYGLLNLTFDVAGPVTVSNDYAYYGGNTDEGKGTDRHPAELIREAVTLADSLVNYADYDWNADGDVDQVVVVYAGYSEAQSPDNPSLLWPHEWTLTAAADYGDGGGAVQKDGVWIDTYACSSELRGATGDELDGIGTACHEFSHCLGLPDLYDTDRSDGMGYGMSMWSVMDEGMYAGADYCGTTPSGYTSYERMSCGWLIPERLVDPCVVTDMPALAEEPKAYVLYNDGYKNEYYLMENRQNTSWDTWLPGHGMLVLHVDYDADAWDYNTVNADNSHPRLTVIPADNHYMSGDYPSFAELAGDPFPGTAGNTALTDSTMPAAMLYHPNVMGRKLMGHSVTEITEHEGRIGFLFDDGSFVGTPVALDPDNVTEDGFTARWTAARNADYYQILLSGVMYETEDISYTFTGLQPQTLYIYKVRAVVGDIPGEWSNTVEVELTDITRIKDVNAPAGGQFYDLQGRRVSHPRKGIYILNGRKLFRKVFI
;
A
#
# COMPACT_ATOMS: atom_id res chain seq x y z
N MET A 1 -1.53 26.25 -10.10
CA MET A 1 -1.07 25.00 -10.72
C MET A 1 0.38 24.82 -10.31
N PHE A 2 0.61 24.30 -9.11
CA PHE A 2 1.94 23.96 -8.61
C PHE A 2 2.28 22.55 -9.09
N LEU A 3 3.29 22.47 -9.92
CA LEU A 3 3.85 21.23 -10.43
C LEU A 3 4.67 20.60 -9.30
N VAL A 4 4.17 19.52 -8.72
CA VAL A 4 4.99 18.66 -7.84
C VAL A 4 5.99 17.98 -8.77
N VAL A 5 7.24 18.39 -8.69
CA VAL A 5 8.35 17.72 -9.36
C VAL A 5 8.69 16.49 -8.53
N PHE A 6 8.20 15.32 -8.93
CA PHE A 6 8.71 14.05 -8.42
C PHE A 6 10.11 13.87 -9.00
N LEU A 7 11.09 13.89 -8.14
CA LEU A 7 12.45 13.49 -8.44
C LEU A 7 12.48 11.95 -8.32
N LEU A 8 12.67 11.27 -9.44
CA LEU A 8 12.95 9.84 -9.44
C LEU A 8 14.28 9.64 -8.71
N SER A 9 14.21 9.11 -7.50
CA SER A 9 15.38 8.66 -6.77
C SER A 9 15.74 7.25 -7.30
N LEU A 10 16.91 7.12 -7.88
CA LEU A 10 17.47 5.81 -8.20
C LEU A 10 18.07 5.24 -6.91
N GLY A 11 17.32 4.35 -6.26
CA GLY A 11 17.74 3.65 -5.06
C GLY A 11 18.84 2.62 -5.34
N ILE A 12 19.79 2.48 -4.42
CA ILE A 12 20.60 1.29 -4.30
C ILE A 12 19.86 0.43 -3.28
N GLY A 13 19.43 -0.73 -3.70
CA GLY A 13 18.69 -1.64 -2.85
C GLY A 13 19.25 -3.04 -2.88
N ALA A 14 18.89 -3.81 -1.92
CA ALA A 14 19.06 -5.24 -1.90
C ALA A 14 17.97 -5.89 -1.10
N VAL A 15 17.78 -7.17 -1.35
CA VAL A 15 16.81 -7.95 -0.58
C VAL A 15 17.19 -7.97 0.91
N PRO A 16 16.25 -7.75 1.82
CA PRO A 16 16.50 -8.01 3.23
C PRO A 16 16.77 -9.51 3.43
N ALA A 17 17.56 -9.84 4.43
CA ALA A 17 17.78 -11.24 4.82
C ALA A 17 16.46 -11.97 5.00
N LYS A 18 16.28 -13.10 4.34
CA LYS A 18 15.12 -13.96 4.60
C LYS A 18 15.20 -14.46 6.04
N ARG A 19 14.26 -14.04 6.85
CA ARG A 19 14.27 -14.24 8.29
C ARG A 19 14.13 -15.72 8.65
N GLN A 20 15.20 -16.31 9.11
CA GLN A 20 15.21 -17.68 9.61
C GLN A 20 15.83 -17.71 10.99
N LYS A 21 15.18 -18.40 11.94
CA LYS A 21 15.79 -18.72 13.21
C LYS A 21 16.81 -19.83 13.00
N THR A 22 18.06 -19.57 13.36
CA THR A 22 19.15 -20.53 13.30
C THR A 22 19.75 -20.74 14.69
N ILE A 23 20.56 -21.77 14.84
CA ILE A 23 21.26 -22.05 16.09
C ILE A 23 22.76 -21.84 15.88
N LEU A 24 23.29 -20.77 16.43
CA LEU A 24 24.70 -20.48 16.41
C LEU A 24 25.44 -21.32 17.46
N THR A 25 26.64 -21.81 17.12
CA THR A 25 27.54 -22.42 18.09
C THR A 25 28.67 -21.45 18.40
N LEU A 26 28.72 -20.98 19.64
CA LEU A 26 29.74 -20.02 20.08
C LEU A 26 31.11 -20.69 20.28
N ALA A 27 32.19 -19.90 20.41
CA ALA A 27 33.56 -20.38 20.58
C ALA A 27 33.77 -21.25 21.84
N ASP A 28 32.95 -21.11 22.86
CA ASP A 28 32.94 -21.92 24.07
C ASP A 28 32.12 -23.23 23.95
N GLY A 29 31.52 -23.49 22.77
CA GLY A 29 30.69 -24.64 22.49
C GLY A 29 29.24 -24.49 22.94
N SER A 30 28.83 -23.37 23.52
CA SER A 30 27.43 -23.07 23.82
C SER A 30 26.61 -22.82 22.54
N ARG A 31 25.28 -23.06 22.59
CA ARG A 31 24.39 -22.92 21.45
C ARG A 31 23.35 -21.82 21.75
N VAL A 32 23.19 -20.87 20.84
CA VAL A 32 22.28 -19.74 20.97
C VAL A 32 21.36 -19.71 19.77
N ALA A 33 20.05 -19.57 20.02
CA ALA A 33 19.08 -19.34 18.96
C ALA A 33 19.12 -17.86 18.57
N ALA A 34 19.23 -17.58 17.29
CA ALA A 34 19.28 -16.22 16.77
C ALA A 34 18.57 -16.13 15.41
N THR A 35 18.11 -14.95 15.05
CA THR A 35 17.49 -14.67 13.77
C THR A 35 18.52 -14.01 12.85
N PHE A 36 18.60 -14.46 11.61
CA PHE A 36 19.45 -13.85 10.59
C PHE A 36 18.83 -12.54 10.14
N CYS A 37 19.58 -11.44 10.15
CA CYS A 37 19.12 -10.08 9.91
C CYS A 37 20.11 -9.30 9.05
N GLY A 38 19.62 -8.24 8.39
CA GLY A 38 20.45 -7.32 7.64
C GLY A 38 20.19 -7.35 6.15
N ASP A 39 21.14 -6.82 5.41
CA ASP A 39 21.16 -6.70 3.97
C ASP A 39 22.59 -6.88 3.45
N GLU A 40 22.83 -6.62 2.18
CA GLU A 40 24.15 -6.68 1.54
C GLU A 40 25.18 -5.71 2.13
N ASN A 41 24.74 -4.69 2.86
CA ASN A 41 25.63 -3.74 3.51
C ASN A 41 26.17 -4.30 4.81
N LEU A 42 25.27 -4.90 5.60
CA LEU A 42 25.60 -5.45 6.90
C LEU A 42 24.58 -6.48 7.31
N HIS A 43 24.99 -7.74 7.41
CA HIS A 43 24.17 -8.79 7.97
C HIS A 43 24.79 -9.40 9.22
N PHE A 44 23.95 -9.88 10.11
CA PHE A 44 24.31 -10.38 11.42
C PHE A 44 23.20 -11.26 12.00
N TYR A 45 23.46 -11.87 13.15
CA TYR A 45 22.48 -12.68 13.86
C TYR A 45 22.06 -11.96 15.14
N LEU A 46 20.77 -11.89 15.40
CA LEU A 46 20.19 -11.23 16.57
C LEU A 46 19.45 -12.26 17.43
N THR A 47 19.72 -12.28 18.72
CA THR A 47 19.00 -13.11 19.70
C THR A 47 17.76 -12.37 20.22
N ASP A 48 16.77 -13.11 20.74
CA ASP A 48 15.54 -12.53 21.30
C ASP A 48 15.81 -11.60 22.51
N ASP A 49 16.95 -11.77 23.19
CA ASP A 49 17.42 -10.89 24.29
C ASP A 49 18.32 -9.73 23.82
N GLY A 50 18.52 -9.60 22.50
CA GLY A 50 19.17 -8.46 21.87
C GLY A 50 20.69 -8.53 21.74
N HIS A 51 21.30 -9.69 21.94
CA HIS A 51 22.71 -9.89 21.60
C HIS A 51 22.89 -10.07 20.10
N ALA A 52 23.91 -9.43 19.53
CA ALA A 52 24.21 -9.50 18.12
C ALA A 52 25.52 -10.26 17.85
N PHE A 53 25.51 -11.09 16.82
CA PHE A 53 26.67 -11.93 16.44
C PHE A 53 26.94 -11.80 14.94
N CYS A 54 28.21 -11.79 14.55
CA CYS A 54 28.66 -11.88 13.16
C CYS A 54 29.55 -13.13 12.99
N LEU A 55 29.57 -13.67 11.78
CA LEU A 55 30.59 -14.66 11.39
C LEU A 55 31.85 -13.93 10.91
N ASN A 56 33.00 -14.30 11.41
CA ASN A 56 34.27 -13.81 10.87
C ASN A 56 34.67 -14.62 9.61
N GLY A 57 35.71 -14.17 8.91
CA GLY A 57 36.23 -14.86 7.71
C GLY A 57 36.70 -16.31 7.90
N LYS A 58 36.72 -16.80 9.15
CA LYS A 58 36.98 -18.21 9.50
C LYS A 58 35.70 -18.94 9.90
N GLN A 59 34.54 -18.32 9.71
CA GLN A 59 33.22 -18.83 10.11
C GLN A 59 33.08 -19.02 11.64
N GLU A 60 33.86 -18.29 12.44
CA GLU A 60 33.71 -18.30 13.89
C GLU A 60 32.70 -17.23 14.30
N VAL A 61 31.75 -17.61 15.16
CA VAL A 61 30.74 -16.70 15.70
C VAL A 61 31.37 -15.74 16.70
N GLN A 62 31.24 -14.45 16.47
CA GLN A 62 31.75 -13.39 17.36
C GLN A 62 30.62 -12.48 17.78
N GLU A 63 30.50 -12.21 19.07
CA GLU A 63 29.57 -11.20 19.58
C GLU A 63 30.06 -9.80 19.22
N VAL A 64 29.13 -8.97 18.70
CA VAL A 64 29.39 -7.60 18.26
C VAL A 64 28.44 -6.66 18.97
N SER A 65 28.97 -5.56 19.52
CA SER A 65 28.10 -4.55 20.13
C SER A 65 27.25 -3.82 19.07
N ARG A 66 26.02 -3.48 19.42
CA ARG A 66 25.12 -2.69 18.54
C ARG A 66 25.76 -1.37 18.09
N HIS A 67 26.49 -0.68 18.97
CA HIS A 67 27.22 0.53 18.61
C HIS A 67 28.27 0.27 17.50
N ARG A 68 28.92 -0.88 17.50
CA ARG A 68 29.89 -1.25 16.45
C ARG A 68 29.17 -1.57 15.15
N LEU A 69 28.04 -2.29 15.19
CA LEU A 69 27.19 -2.55 14.01
C LEU A 69 26.75 -1.23 13.36
N HIS A 70 26.17 -0.31 14.15
CA HIS A 70 25.75 1.00 13.67
C HIS A 70 26.92 1.81 13.05
N SER A 71 28.10 1.78 13.66
CA SER A 71 29.27 2.44 13.09
C SER A 71 29.71 1.84 11.76
N LEU A 72 29.68 0.52 11.63
CA LEU A 72 30.00 -0.20 10.39
C LEU A 72 28.98 0.11 9.30
N TRP A 73 27.69 0.06 9.64
CA TRP A 73 26.60 0.38 8.70
C TRP A 73 26.73 1.81 8.18
N ARG A 74 26.86 2.81 9.06
CA ARG A 74 27.04 4.22 8.66
C ARG A 74 28.26 4.45 7.76
N GLU A 75 29.36 3.78 8.05
CA GLU A 75 30.57 3.88 7.24
C GLU A 75 30.30 3.37 5.82
N ARG A 76 29.61 2.23 5.68
CA ARG A 76 29.28 1.60 4.41
C ARG A 76 28.26 2.38 3.60
N CYS A 77 27.17 2.81 4.22
CA CYS A 77 26.19 3.66 3.55
C CYS A 77 26.80 4.95 3.01
N ARG A 78 27.66 5.63 3.80
CA ARG A 78 28.35 6.85 3.34
C ARG A 78 29.27 6.60 2.15
N GLN A 79 29.91 5.48 2.12
CA GLN A 79 30.83 5.12 1.05
C GLN A 79 30.03 4.80 -0.24
N ARG A 80 29.03 3.94 -0.16
CA ARG A 80 28.18 3.56 -1.31
C ARG A 80 27.50 4.74 -1.98
N ASN A 81 27.03 5.69 -1.20
CA ASN A 81 26.20 6.78 -1.67
C ASN A 81 26.96 7.99 -2.25
N ARG A 82 28.29 8.01 -2.25
CA ARG A 82 29.08 9.10 -2.85
C ARG A 82 28.84 9.27 -4.35
N HIS A 83 28.72 8.17 -5.08
CA HIS A 83 28.55 8.19 -6.56
C HIS A 83 27.11 8.44 -6.98
N ARG A 84 26.15 8.08 -6.14
CA ARG A 84 24.74 8.29 -6.38
C ARG A 84 24.38 9.76 -6.56
N ARG A 85 24.89 10.66 -5.71
CA ARG A 85 24.69 12.13 -5.86
C ARG A 85 25.19 12.68 -7.19
N ALA A 86 26.30 12.20 -7.71
CA ALA A 86 26.86 12.65 -8.98
C ALA A 86 25.98 12.22 -10.16
N ARG A 87 25.39 11.03 -10.11
CA ARG A 87 24.50 10.49 -11.14
C ARG A 87 23.13 11.16 -11.13
N LEU A 88 22.53 11.36 -9.93
CA LEU A 88 21.29 12.13 -9.78
C LEU A 88 21.42 13.54 -10.35
N ALA A 89 22.53 14.25 -10.07
CA ALA A 89 22.79 15.57 -10.59
C ALA A 89 22.85 15.58 -12.13
N LYS A 90 23.34 14.51 -12.75
CA LYS A 90 23.38 14.34 -14.22
C LYS A 90 21.98 14.07 -14.78
N SER A 91 21.20 13.19 -14.13
CA SER A 91 19.82 12.88 -14.51
C SER A 91 18.87 14.07 -14.34
N LEU A 92 19.04 14.89 -13.30
CA LEU A 92 18.23 16.08 -13.02
C LEU A 92 18.47 17.24 -14.01
N SER A 93 19.58 17.25 -14.75
CA SER A 93 19.90 18.29 -15.73
C SER A 93 19.16 18.11 -17.07
N GLY A 94 18.49 16.98 -17.29
CA GLY A 94 17.80 16.66 -18.54
C GLY A 94 16.35 16.22 -18.33
N THR A 95 15.41 17.10 -18.62
CA THR A 95 13.99 16.88 -18.92
C THR A 95 13.08 16.41 -17.77
N LYS A 96 11.86 17.01 -17.71
CA LYS A 96 10.72 16.57 -16.92
C LYS A 96 10.44 15.09 -17.19
N ALA A 97 10.70 14.22 -16.24
CA ALA A 97 10.34 12.82 -16.33
C ALA A 97 8.80 12.70 -16.33
N GLY A 98 8.24 12.20 -17.42
CA GLY A 98 6.87 11.72 -17.48
C GLY A 98 6.75 10.36 -16.75
N PRO A 99 5.55 9.75 -16.74
CA PRO A 99 5.39 8.41 -16.20
C PRO A 99 6.32 7.42 -16.91
N ILE A 100 6.85 6.46 -16.18
CA ILE A 100 7.61 5.34 -16.76
C ILE A 100 6.61 4.49 -17.54
N ALA A 101 6.66 4.53 -18.86
CA ALA A 101 5.62 3.96 -19.71
C ALA A 101 6.14 3.51 -21.08
N GLY A 102 5.27 2.80 -21.80
CA GLY A 102 5.52 2.30 -23.14
C GLY A 102 6.27 0.98 -23.16
N ASP A 103 6.71 0.60 -24.36
CA ASP A 103 7.49 -0.63 -24.57
C ASP A 103 8.93 -0.37 -24.11
N LYS A 104 9.40 -1.18 -23.17
CA LYS A 104 10.77 -1.14 -22.64
C LYS A 104 11.36 -2.54 -22.67
N LYS A 105 12.68 -2.60 -22.80
CA LYS A 105 13.43 -3.85 -22.77
C LYS A 105 14.34 -3.88 -21.55
N GLY A 106 14.29 -4.97 -20.78
CA GLY A 106 15.29 -5.33 -19.78
C GLY A 106 16.27 -6.36 -20.33
N LEU A 107 17.47 -6.42 -19.81
CA LEU A 107 18.47 -7.42 -20.14
C LEU A 107 18.72 -8.34 -18.96
N VAL A 108 18.62 -9.64 -19.18
CA VAL A 108 18.99 -10.69 -18.22
C VAL A 108 20.18 -11.48 -18.77
N ILE A 109 21.23 -11.59 -17.96
CA ILE A 109 22.40 -12.42 -18.28
C ILE A 109 22.47 -13.59 -17.30
N LEU A 110 22.41 -14.80 -17.80
CA LEU A 110 22.55 -16.03 -17.03
C LEU A 110 24.03 -16.37 -16.84
N VAL A 111 24.44 -16.69 -15.61
CA VAL A 111 25.83 -16.95 -15.27
C VAL A 111 26.02 -18.29 -14.59
N SER A 112 26.91 -19.09 -15.16
CA SER A 112 27.47 -20.30 -14.54
C SER A 112 28.88 -20.04 -14.00
N PHE A 113 29.28 -20.82 -13.01
CA PHE A 113 30.63 -20.86 -12.48
C PHE A 113 31.36 -22.16 -12.90
N PRO A 114 32.70 -22.24 -12.87
CA PRO A 114 33.42 -23.47 -13.16
C PRO A 114 33.02 -24.66 -12.27
N ASP A 115 32.66 -24.37 -11.01
CA ASP A 115 32.24 -25.33 -10.00
C ASP A 115 30.72 -25.48 -9.88
N ARG A 116 29.92 -24.67 -10.64
CA ARG A 116 28.46 -24.66 -10.55
C ARG A 116 27.81 -24.19 -11.85
N GLU A 117 27.22 -25.11 -12.58
CA GLU A 117 26.45 -24.82 -13.78
C GLU A 117 25.01 -24.41 -13.44
N MET A 118 24.38 -23.56 -14.28
CA MET A 118 22.94 -23.31 -14.23
C MET A 118 22.17 -24.61 -14.41
N LEU A 119 21.15 -24.81 -13.59
CA LEU A 119 20.24 -25.95 -13.70
C LEU A 119 19.19 -25.71 -14.79
N TYR A 120 18.83 -24.46 -15.02
CA TYR A 120 17.82 -24.04 -15.99
C TYR A 120 18.44 -23.24 -17.13
N ASP A 121 17.90 -23.43 -18.33
CA ASP A 121 18.39 -22.78 -19.55
C ASP A 121 17.70 -21.43 -19.84
N SER A 122 18.18 -20.76 -20.88
CA SER A 122 17.62 -19.46 -21.29
C SER A 122 16.15 -19.54 -21.74
N THR A 123 15.66 -20.71 -22.14
CA THR A 123 14.25 -20.89 -22.53
C THR A 123 13.34 -20.82 -21.29
N GLU A 124 13.73 -21.48 -20.21
CA GLU A 124 13.00 -21.42 -18.93
C GLU A 124 13.01 -20.00 -18.37
N TYR A 125 14.16 -19.33 -18.39
CA TYR A 125 14.26 -17.95 -17.92
C TYR A 125 13.52 -16.96 -18.83
N HIS A 126 13.48 -17.20 -20.15
CA HIS A 126 12.62 -16.40 -21.02
C HIS A 126 11.15 -16.52 -20.60
N ASP A 127 10.69 -17.72 -20.27
CA ASP A 127 9.33 -17.94 -19.77
C ASP A 127 9.12 -17.31 -18.38
N TYR A 128 10.06 -17.46 -17.47
CA TYR A 128 10.04 -16.84 -16.12
C TYR A 128 9.91 -15.31 -16.19
N PHE A 129 10.64 -14.67 -17.09
CA PHE A 129 10.61 -13.22 -17.21
C PHE A 129 9.45 -12.70 -18.05
N ASN A 130 8.99 -13.43 -19.10
CA ASN A 130 8.10 -12.86 -20.12
C ASN A 130 6.78 -13.58 -20.33
N ARG A 131 6.67 -14.90 -20.03
CA ARG A 131 5.49 -15.67 -20.42
C ARG A 131 4.28 -15.28 -19.60
N GLN A 132 3.24 -14.78 -20.26
CA GLN A 132 1.96 -14.47 -19.62
C GLN A 132 1.40 -15.72 -18.89
N GLY A 133 1.04 -15.52 -17.62
CA GLY A 133 0.50 -16.56 -16.76
C GLY A 133 1.50 -17.67 -16.41
N TYR A 134 2.80 -17.36 -16.36
CA TYR A 134 3.81 -18.29 -15.90
C TYR A 134 3.50 -18.78 -14.49
N SER A 135 3.45 -20.11 -14.30
CA SER A 135 2.95 -20.70 -13.04
C SER A 135 3.80 -21.85 -12.51
N ARG A 136 5.00 -22.06 -13.08
CA ARG A 136 5.91 -23.10 -12.60
C ARG A 136 6.35 -22.80 -11.17
N PHE A 137 6.53 -23.80 -10.35
CA PHE A 137 6.89 -23.69 -8.93
C PHE A 137 5.95 -22.81 -8.08
N GLY A 138 4.68 -22.69 -8.49
CA GLY A 138 3.67 -21.93 -7.75
C GLY A 138 3.65 -20.43 -8.03
N MET A 139 4.37 -19.95 -9.05
CA MET A 139 4.36 -18.54 -9.41
C MET A 139 3.01 -18.11 -9.97
N SER A 140 2.58 -16.89 -9.65
CA SER A 140 1.29 -16.31 -10.06
C SER A 140 1.34 -15.57 -11.39
N GLY A 141 2.50 -15.49 -12.01
CA GLY A 141 2.79 -14.82 -13.28
C GLY A 141 4.28 -14.72 -13.51
N SER A 142 4.68 -14.11 -14.62
CA SER A 142 6.06 -13.74 -14.92
C SER A 142 6.42 -12.36 -14.33
N VAL A 143 7.71 -12.00 -14.40
CA VAL A 143 8.17 -10.65 -14.03
C VAL A 143 7.49 -9.59 -14.92
N HIS A 144 7.30 -9.88 -16.22
CA HIS A 144 6.51 -9.03 -17.13
C HIS A 144 5.07 -8.85 -16.65
N ASP A 145 4.37 -9.94 -16.28
CA ASP A 145 2.99 -9.87 -15.78
C ASP A 145 2.90 -8.99 -14.53
N TYR A 146 3.90 -9.07 -13.65
CA TYR A 146 3.95 -8.26 -12.45
C TYR A 146 4.00 -6.77 -12.81
N PHE A 147 5.00 -6.30 -13.57
CA PHE A 147 5.15 -4.88 -13.89
C PHE A 147 4.01 -4.35 -14.76
N LEU A 148 3.47 -5.17 -15.67
CA LEU A 148 2.30 -4.82 -16.47
C LEU A 148 1.09 -4.55 -15.56
N ALA A 149 0.86 -5.39 -14.55
CA ALA A 149 -0.22 -5.21 -13.58
C ALA A 149 0.00 -4.00 -12.67
N GLN A 150 1.24 -3.81 -12.12
CA GLN A 150 1.52 -2.68 -11.24
C GLN A 150 1.34 -1.33 -11.93
N SER A 151 1.66 -1.27 -13.21
CA SER A 151 1.54 -0.06 -14.04
C SER A 151 0.17 0.14 -14.68
N TYR A 152 -0.83 -0.69 -14.39
CA TYR A 152 -2.13 -0.71 -15.09
C TYR A 152 -2.00 -0.80 -16.61
N GLY A 153 -0.99 -1.55 -17.08
CA GLY A 153 -0.69 -1.71 -18.50
C GLY A 153 0.05 -0.54 -19.15
N LEU A 154 0.50 0.45 -18.39
CA LEU A 154 1.26 1.59 -18.94
C LEU A 154 2.69 1.21 -19.32
N LEU A 155 3.34 0.32 -18.56
CA LEU A 155 4.68 -0.18 -18.82
C LEU A 155 4.59 -1.60 -19.37
N ASN A 156 4.96 -1.78 -20.64
CA ASN A 156 5.14 -3.08 -21.28
C ASN A 156 6.63 -3.43 -21.26
N LEU A 157 7.09 -4.03 -20.15
CA LEU A 157 8.49 -4.38 -19.93
C LEU A 157 8.74 -5.83 -20.36
N THR A 158 9.53 -6.03 -21.40
CA THR A 158 9.95 -7.35 -21.86
C THR A 158 11.45 -7.55 -21.62
N PHE A 159 11.89 -8.80 -21.48
CA PHE A 159 13.28 -9.11 -21.16
C PHE A 159 13.92 -9.97 -22.24
N ASP A 160 15.06 -9.53 -22.73
CA ASP A 160 15.96 -10.39 -23.51
C ASP A 160 16.82 -11.20 -22.53
N VAL A 161 16.94 -12.50 -22.73
CA VAL A 161 17.70 -13.43 -21.87
C VAL A 161 18.89 -13.96 -22.62
N ALA A 162 20.10 -13.63 -22.16
CA ALA A 162 21.38 -14.02 -22.75
C ALA A 162 22.10 -15.06 -21.89
N GLY A 163 22.86 -15.93 -22.50
CA GLY A 163 23.67 -16.95 -21.83
C GLY A 163 22.98 -18.32 -21.73
N PRO A 164 23.39 -19.21 -20.78
CA PRO A 164 24.37 -18.90 -19.71
C PRO A 164 25.79 -18.69 -20.24
N VAL A 165 26.49 -17.71 -19.64
CA VAL A 165 27.93 -17.53 -19.81
C VAL A 165 28.66 -18.12 -18.60
N THR A 166 29.89 -18.64 -18.77
CA THR A 166 30.68 -19.21 -17.67
C THR A 166 31.81 -18.26 -17.33
N VAL A 167 31.81 -17.76 -16.10
CA VAL A 167 32.86 -16.87 -15.58
C VAL A 167 34.12 -17.64 -15.18
N SER A 168 35.22 -16.92 -14.91
CA SER A 168 36.56 -17.52 -14.79
C SER A 168 36.83 -18.19 -13.43
N ASN A 169 36.17 -17.75 -12.36
CA ASN A 169 36.44 -18.23 -11.01
C ASN A 169 35.24 -19.01 -10.44
N ASP A 170 35.50 -19.81 -9.41
CA ASP A 170 34.49 -20.56 -8.68
C ASP A 170 33.53 -19.62 -7.95
N TYR A 171 32.33 -20.10 -7.62
CA TYR A 171 31.27 -19.30 -7.01
C TYR A 171 31.75 -18.56 -5.74
N ALA A 172 32.43 -19.28 -4.82
CA ALA A 172 32.91 -18.70 -3.57
C ALA A 172 33.97 -17.60 -3.72
N TYR A 173 34.58 -17.46 -4.91
CA TYR A 173 35.49 -16.34 -5.18
C TYR A 173 34.71 -15.02 -5.25
N TYR A 174 33.54 -15.01 -5.89
CA TYR A 174 32.73 -13.81 -6.07
C TYR A 174 31.88 -13.50 -4.84
N GLY A 175 31.19 -14.51 -4.27
CA GLY A 175 30.25 -14.35 -3.16
C GLY A 175 30.87 -14.55 -1.77
N GLY A 176 32.04 -15.18 -1.65
CA GLY A 176 32.62 -15.44 -0.33
C GLY A 176 32.84 -14.17 0.48
N ASN A 177 32.34 -14.12 1.72
CA ASN A 177 32.44 -12.95 2.58
C ASN A 177 33.88 -12.52 2.87
N THR A 178 34.11 -11.21 3.01
CA THR A 178 35.44 -10.66 3.35
C THR A 178 35.93 -11.13 4.71
N ASP A 179 37.27 -11.27 4.88
CA ASP A 179 37.91 -11.81 6.10
C ASP A 179 37.61 -10.99 7.38
N GLU A 180 37.05 -9.80 7.26
CA GLU A 180 36.77 -8.93 8.40
C GLU A 180 35.45 -9.27 9.13
N GLY A 181 34.77 -10.35 8.74
CA GLY A 181 33.53 -10.80 9.39
C GLY A 181 32.39 -9.78 9.28
N LYS A 182 32.33 -9.06 8.18
CA LYS A 182 31.44 -7.91 8.01
C LYS A 182 30.26 -8.20 7.10
N GLY A 183 30.08 -9.46 6.68
CA GLY A 183 28.96 -9.84 5.83
C GLY A 183 28.89 -9.03 4.52
N THR A 184 29.99 -9.01 3.75
CA THR A 184 30.02 -8.41 2.41
C THR A 184 30.71 -9.35 1.46
N ASP A 185 30.13 -9.55 0.30
CA ASP A 185 30.71 -10.31 -0.79
C ASP A 185 32.07 -9.73 -1.22
N ARG A 186 32.96 -10.60 -1.68
CA ARG A 186 34.33 -10.20 -2.05
C ARG A 186 34.41 -9.50 -3.39
N HIS A 187 33.78 -10.08 -4.42
CA HIS A 187 33.97 -9.66 -5.81
C HIS A 187 32.66 -9.66 -6.61
N PRO A 188 31.53 -9.13 -6.07
CA PRO A 188 30.26 -9.16 -6.79
C PRO A 188 30.30 -8.31 -8.07
N ALA A 189 30.93 -7.14 -8.06
CA ALA A 189 31.03 -6.29 -9.23
C ALA A 189 31.99 -6.85 -10.30
N GLU A 190 33.01 -7.61 -9.91
CA GLU A 190 33.87 -8.31 -10.86
C GLU A 190 33.07 -9.38 -11.62
N LEU A 191 32.17 -10.12 -10.93
CA LEU A 191 31.23 -11.05 -11.55
C LEU A 191 30.39 -10.36 -12.65
N ILE A 192 29.79 -9.24 -12.32
CA ILE A 192 28.94 -8.48 -13.25
C ILE A 192 29.73 -8.02 -14.47
N ARG A 193 30.91 -7.41 -14.26
CA ARG A 193 31.78 -6.97 -15.37
C ARG A 193 32.18 -8.11 -16.30
N GLU A 194 32.50 -9.27 -15.73
CA GLU A 194 32.85 -10.45 -16.51
C GLU A 194 31.64 -10.97 -17.29
N ALA A 195 30.47 -11.09 -16.65
CA ALA A 195 29.23 -11.50 -17.28
C ALA A 195 28.86 -10.59 -18.47
N VAL A 196 28.88 -9.26 -18.27
CA VAL A 196 28.65 -8.26 -19.32
C VAL A 196 29.66 -8.40 -20.45
N THR A 197 30.93 -8.65 -20.15
CA THR A 197 31.96 -8.81 -21.17
C THR A 197 31.77 -10.08 -22.00
N LEU A 198 31.41 -11.18 -21.35
CA LEU A 198 31.16 -12.46 -22.02
C LEU A 198 29.88 -12.45 -22.86
N ALA A 199 28.87 -11.72 -22.44
CA ALA A 199 27.60 -11.59 -23.17
C ALA A 199 27.66 -10.61 -24.36
N ASP A 200 28.73 -9.85 -24.55
CA ASP A 200 28.89 -8.80 -25.58
C ASP A 200 28.55 -9.26 -27.00
N SER A 201 28.87 -10.51 -27.34
CA SER A 201 28.56 -11.06 -28.66
C SER A 201 27.12 -11.58 -28.81
N LEU A 202 26.34 -11.61 -27.72
CA LEU A 202 24.99 -12.15 -27.67
C LEU A 202 23.93 -11.04 -27.71
N VAL A 203 24.27 -9.82 -27.33
CA VAL A 203 23.34 -8.70 -27.16
C VAL A 203 23.92 -7.40 -27.74
N ASN A 204 23.04 -6.44 -28.02
CA ASN A 204 23.42 -5.06 -28.31
C ASN A 204 22.99 -4.18 -27.12
N TYR A 205 23.91 -3.71 -26.31
CA TYR A 205 23.64 -2.98 -25.08
C TYR A 205 22.91 -1.65 -25.32
N ALA A 206 23.04 -1.05 -26.51
CA ALA A 206 22.32 0.19 -26.86
C ALA A 206 20.78 0.01 -26.90
N ASP A 207 20.27 -1.23 -27.00
CA ASP A 207 18.82 -1.52 -27.00
C ASP A 207 18.18 -1.33 -25.61
N TYR A 208 18.98 -1.22 -24.55
CA TYR A 208 18.55 -1.11 -23.15
C TYR A 208 18.79 0.27 -22.52
N ASP A 209 19.17 1.24 -23.34
CA ASP A 209 19.19 2.69 -23.00
C ASP A 209 17.81 3.28 -23.31
N TRP A 210 16.94 3.38 -22.30
CA TRP A 210 15.53 3.73 -22.46
C TRP A 210 15.28 5.19 -22.82
N ASN A 211 16.19 6.06 -22.45
CA ASN A 211 16.06 7.52 -22.56
C ASN A 211 17.07 8.17 -23.50
N ALA A 212 17.95 7.36 -24.10
CA ALA A 212 19.02 7.76 -25.00
C ALA A 212 20.03 8.75 -24.36
N ASP A 213 20.33 8.57 -23.08
CA ASP A 213 21.33 9.36 -22.36
C ASP A 213 22.74 8.79 -22.42
N GLY A 214 22.89 7.60 -23.01
CA GLY A 214 24.15 6.90 -23.22
C GLY A 214 24.50 5.96 -22.07
N ASP A 215 23.59 5.72 -21.14
CA ASP A 215 23.74 4.75 -20.06
C ASP A 215 22.66 3.64 -20.23
N VAL A 216 23.01 2.37 -20.05
CA VAL A 216 22.06 1.27 -19.94
C VAL A 216 21.28 1.42 -18.62
N ASP A 217 19.96 1.37 -18.68
CA ASP A 217 19.13 1.60 -17.48
C ASP A 217 19.37 0.53 -16.41
N GLN A 218 19.39 -0.75 -16.79
CA GLN A 218 19.80 -1.83 -15.89
C GLN A 218 20.17 -3.12 -16.61
N VAL A 219 21.13 -3.86 -16.05
CA VAL A 219 21.42 -5.27 -16.40
C VAL A 219 21.09 -6.15 -15.19
N VAL A 220 20.30 -7.19 -15.40
CA VAL A 220 20.00 -8.20 -14.39
C VAL A 220 20.91 -9.41 -14.63
N VAL A 221 21.64 -9.84 -13.60
CA VAL A 221 22.44 -11.07 -13.64
C VAL A 221 21.78 -12.12 -12.76
N VAL A 222 21.45 -13.27 -13.35
CA VAL A 222 20.99 -14.44 -12.60
C VAL A 222 22.14 -15.44 -12.53
N TYR A 223 22.61 -15.71 -11.32
CA TYR A 223 23.75 -16.60 -11.08
C TYR A 223 23.31 -17.99 -10.61
N ALA A 224 24.05 -19.02 -11.01
CA ALA A 224 23.77 -20.43 -10.69
C ALA A 224 23.78 -20.71 -9.19
N GLY A 225 22.79 -21.44 -8.71
CA GLY A 225 22.68 -21.91 -7.33
C GLY A 225 21.90 -20.99 -6.40
N TYR A 226 22.24 -20.97 -5.12
CA TYR A 226 21.49 -20.34 -4.03
C TYR A 226 22.09 -18.99 -3.63
N SER A 227 21.29 -18.15 -2.95
CA SER A 227 21.75 -16.89 -2.39
C SER A 227 22.09 -16.98 -0.89
N GLU A 228 22.97 -16.12 -0.40
CA GLU A 228 23.23 -15.96 1.03
C GLU A 228 22.02 -15.43 1.78
N ALA A 229 21.24 -14.51 1.19
CA ALA A 229 20.03 -13.93 1.78
C ALA A 229 19.00 -14.99 2.21
N GLN A 230 18.96 -16.13 1.52
CA GLN A 230 18.06 -17.25 1.82
C GLN A 230 18.78 -18.46 2.44
N SER A 231 20.09 -18.41 2.62
CA SER A 231 20.94 -19.51 3.10
C SER A 231 21.90 -19.03 4.19
N PRO A 232 21.41 -18.61 5.37
CA PRO A 232 22.17 -17.89 6.38
C PRO A 232 23.36 -18.67 6.97
N ASP A 233 23.42 -19.98 6.72
CA ASP A 233 24.52 -20.83 7.22
C ASP A 233 25.69 -20.95 6.23
N ASN A 234 25.64 -20.24 5.09
CA ASN A 234 26.65 -20.38 4.05
C ASN A 234 27.19 -19.02 3.55
N PRO A 235 28.18 -18.44 4.26
CA PRO A 235 28.79 -17.17 3.89
C PRO A 235 29.72 -17.24 2.66
N SER A 236 29.70 -18.33 1.91
CA SER A 236 30.40 -18.46 0.62
C SER A 236 29.49 -18.15 -0.57
N LEU A 237 28.22 -17.83 -0.30
CA LEU A 237 27.22 -17.50 -1.31
C LEU A 237 27.16 -15.99 -1.54
N LEU A 238 26.66 -15.62 -2.72
CA LEU A 238 26.46 -14.24 -3.13
C LEU A 238 25.12 -13.70 -2.60
N TRP A 239 25.10 -12.44 -2.18
CA TRP A 239 23.88 -11.75 -1.78
C TRP A 239 23.19 -11.12 -2.99
N PRO A 240 21.87 -11.31 -3.24
CA PRO A 240 21.13 -10.57 -4.25
C PRO A 240 21.11 -9.07 -3.91
N HIS A 241 21.40 -8.22 -4.90
CA HIS A 241 21.43 -6.77 -4.69
C HIS A 241 21.38 -6.01 -6.01
N GLU A 242 20.97 -4.75 -5.93
CA GLU A 242 21.18 -3.72 -6.97
C GLU A 242 22.35 -2.83 -6.57
N TRP A 243 23.23 -2.48 -7.53
CA TRP A 243 24.32 -1.56 -7.31
C TRP A 243 24.88 -0.98 -8.61
N THR A 244 25.98 -0.20 -8.48
CA THR A 244 26.72 0.32 -9.63
C THR A 244 28.17 -0.15 -9.63
N LEU A 245 28.68 -0.48 -10.81
CA LEU A 245 30.07 -0.88 -11.02
C LEU A 245 31.06 0.24 -10.63
N THR A 246 30.67 1.51 -10.86
CA THR A 246 31.48 2.68 -10.49
C THR A 246 31.61 2.78 -8.97
N ALA A 247 30.51 2.61 -8.24
CA ALA A 247 30.58 2.64 -6.78
C ALA A 247 31.40 1.47 -6.23
N ALA A 248 31.22 0.27 -6.77
CA ALA A 248 31.98 -0.91 -6.37
C ALA A 248 33.50 -0.74 -6.57
N ALA A 249 33.91 -0.07 -7.64
CA ALA A 249 35.33 0.21 -7.91
C ALA A 249 36.00 1.06 -6.82
N ASP A 250 35.27 1.95 -6.18
CA ASP A 250 35.78 2.74 -5.04
C ASP A 250 36.09 1.88 -3.80
N TYR A 251 35.47 0.70 -3.74
CA TYR A 251 35.76 -0.33 -2.73
C TYR A 251 36.86 -1.30 -3.16
N GLY A 252 37.40 -1.12 -4.38
CA GLY A 252 38.42 -1.98 -4.95
C GLY A 252 37.87 -3.22 -5.64
N ASP A 253 36.57 -3.25 -5.92
CA ASP A 253 35.93 -4.36 -6.65
C ASP A 253 35.60 -3.97 -8.10
N GLY A 254 35.82 -4.86 -9.03
CA GLY A 254 35.38 -4.88 -10.43
C GLY A 254 35.96 -3.85 -11.37
N GLY A 255 36.53 -2.73 -10.92
CA GLY A 255 37.22 -1.74 -11.77
C GLY A 255 36.30 -0.79 -12.57
N GLY A 256 35.06 -0.54 -12.13
CA GLY A 256 34.17 0.52 -12.62
C GLY A 256 33.32 0.16 -13.85
N ALA A 257 32.53 1.12 -14.33
CA ALA A 257 31.61 0.98 -15.47
C ALA A 257 32.28 0.42 -16.73
N VAL A 258 31.51 -0.27 -17.55
CA VAL A 258 31.95 -0.89 -18.83
C VAL A 258 31.28 -0.17 -19.99
N GLN A 259 32.04 0.15 -21.06
CA GLN A 259 31.48 0.70 -22.28
C GLN A 259 31.38 -0.37 -23.37
N LYS A 260 30.17 -0.59 -23.91
CA LYS A 260 29.85 -1.48 -25.01
C LYS A 260 28.83 -0.82 -25.93
N ASP A 261 28.90 -1.08 -27.22
CA ASP A 261 27.95 -0.59 -28.24
C ASP A 261 27.68 0.91 -28.21
N GLY A 262 28.61 1.70 -27.66
CA GLY A 262 28.50 3.16 -27.52
C GLY A 262 27.80 3.66 -26.28
N VAL A 263 27.29 2.76 -25.40
CA VAL A 263 26.65 3.08 -24.11
C VAL A 263 27.49 2.59 -22.93
N TRP A 264 27.24 3.16 -21.75
CA TRP A 264 27.85 2.74 -20.49
C TRP A 264 26.94 1.76 -19.75
N ILE A 265 27.53 0.69 -19.22
CA ILE A 265 26.90 -0.26 -18.34
C ILE A 265 27.46 -0.02 -16.94
N ASP A 266 26.66 0.49 -16.03
CA ASP A 266 27.06 0.83 -14.66
C ASP A 266 26.08 0.25 -13.63
N THR A 267 24.76 0.46 -13.80
CA THR A 267 23.73 -0.08 -12.93
C THR A 267 23.47 -1.54 -13.24
N TYR A 268 23.43 -2.35 -12.20
CA TYR A 268 23.11 -3.76 -12.30
C TYR A 268 22.28 -4.23 -11.10
N ALA A 269 21.54 -5.31 -11.30
CA ALA A 269 20.96 -6.13 -10.25
C ALA A 269 21.46 -7.57 -10.38
N CYS A 270 21.50 -8.31 -9.28
CA CYS A 270 21.77 -9.74 -9.34
C CYS A 270 20.84 -10.54 -8.42
N SER A 271 20.51 -11.76 -8.83
CA SER A 271 19.70 -12.70 -8.06
C SER A 271 20.17 -14.13 -8.27
N SER A 272 19.83 -15.02 -7.31
CA SER A 272 20.15 -16.44 -7.43
C SER A 272 19.18 -17.17 -8.37
N GLU A 273 19.65 -18.29 -8.91
CA GLU A 273 18.81 -19.21 -9.68
C GLU A 273 17.81 -19.94 -8.79
N LEU A 274 18.27 -20.45 -7.62
CA LEU A 274 17.53 -21.39 -6.80
C LEU A 274 17.13 -20.75 -5.46
N ARG A 275 15.92 -21.09 -5.01
CA ARG A 275 15.40 -20.63 -3.73
C ARG A 275 15.90 -21.46 -2.56
N GLY A 276 15.97 -20.81 -1.38
CA GLY A 276 16.35 -21.45 -0.13
C GLY A 276 17.80 -21.88 -0.09
N ALA A 277 18.08 -23.00 0.55
CA ALA A 277 19.44 -23.54 0.76
C ALA A 277 19.62 -24.92 0.14
N THR A 278 18.58 -25.55 -0.34
CA THR A 278 18.58 -26.91 -0.90
C THR A 278 17.41 -27.08 -1.88
N GLY A 279 17.52 -28.04 -2.77
CA GLY A 279 16.48 -28.35 -3.78
C GLY A 279 16.86 -27.85 -5.16
N ASP A 280 15.90 -27.93 -6.05
CA ASP A 280 16.07 -27.61 -7.48
C ASP A 280 14.99 -26.65 -8.01
N GLU A 281 14.23 -25.99 -7.11
CA GLU A 281 13.20 -25.07 -7.52
C GLU A 281 13.76 -23.67 -7.76
N LEU A 282 13.31 -23.04 -8.85
CA LEU A 282 13.67 -21.64 -9.14
C LEU A 282 13.27 -20.71 -7.99
N ASP A 283 14.08 -19.70 -7.78
CA ASP A 283 13.71 -18.61 -6.87
C ASP A 283 12.43 -17.93 -7.34
N GLY A 284 11.63 -17.44 -6.39
CA GLY A 284 10.40 -16.71 -6.70
C GLY A 284 10.70 -15.43 -7.48
N ILE A 285 9.74 -14.98 -8.30
CA ILE A 285 9.92 -13.73 -9.07
C ILE A 285 10.06 -12.50 -8.17
N GLY A 286 9.74 -12.61 -6.88
CA GLY A 286 9.75 -11.49 -5.95
C GLY A 286 11.11 -10.83 -5.82
N THR A 287 12.21 -11.59 -5.75
CA THR A 287 13.57 -11.05 -5.74
C THR A 287 13.85 -10.24 -7.01
N ALA A 288 13.55 -10.81 -8.19
CA ALA A 288 13.75 -10.10 -9.44
C ALA A 288 12.87 -8.84 -9.58
N CYS A 289 11.63 -8.89 -9.07
CA CYS A 289 10.73 -7.73 -9.07
C CYS A 289 11.23 -6.62 -8.12
N HIS A 290 11.72 -6.97 -6.94
CA HIS A 290 12.31 -6.04 -5.96
C HIS A 290 13.53 -5.36 -6.56
N GLU A 291 14.53 -6.12 -6.98
CA GLU A 291 15.78 -5.58 -7.50
C GLU A 291 15.57 -4.72 -8.76
N PHE A 292 14.65 -5.13 -9.64
CA PHE A 292 14.34 -4.34 -10.81
C PHE A 292 13.55 -3.07 -10.47
N SER A 293 12.80 -3.04 -9.37
CA SER A 293 12.07 -1.84 -8.91
C SER A 293 13.02 -0.71 -8.51
N HIS A 294 14.24 -1.04 -8.10
CA HIS A 294 15.27 -0.04 -7.83
C HIS A 294 15.68 0.73 -9.08
N CYS A 295 15.70 0.12 -10.27
CA CYS A 295 15.96 0.85 -11.51
C CYS A 295 14.78 1.77 -11.91
N LEU A 296 13.58 1.54 -11.38
CA LEU A 296 12.46 2.44 -11.50
C LEU A 296 12.51 3.61 -10.48
N GLY A 297 13.54 3.63 -9.62
CA GLY A 297 13.81 4.71 -8.67
C GLY A 297 13.23 4.50 -7.28
N LEU A 298 12.74 3.32 -6.95
CA LEU A 298 12.21 3.01 -5.63
C LEU A 298 13.34 2.65 -4.65
N PRO A 299 13.35 3.20 -3.42
CA PRO A 299 14.27 2.80 -2.37
C PRO A 299 13.76 1.57 -1.63
N ASP A 300 14.59 0.96 -0.82
CA ASP A 300 14.16 0.01 0.20
C ASP A 300 13.24 0.68 1.22
N LEU A 301 12.18 -0.03 1.59
CA LEU A 301 11.19 0.44 2.55
C LEU A 301 11.21 -0.36 3.86
N TYR A 302 12.18 -1.25 4.03
CA TYR A 302 12.49 -1.87 5.31
C TYR A 302 13.48 -1.02 6.11
N ASP A 303 13.66 -1.36 7.39
CA ASP A 303 14.70 -0.77 8.23
C ASP A 303 16.10 -1.25 7.77
N THR A 304 16.83 -0.38 7.11
CA THR A 304 18.19 -0.66 6.61
C THR A 304 19.25 -0.54 7.71
N ASP A 305 19.00 0.14 8.84
CA ASP A 305 19.90 0.23 10.00
C ASP A 305 19.36 -0.51 11.23
N ARG A 306 19.40 -1.82 11.21
CA ARG A 306 18.94 -2.65 12.34
C ARG A 306 19.89 -2.64 13.54
N SER A 307 20.94 -1.84 13.52
CA SER A 307 21.90 -1.73 14.64
C SER A 307 21.32 -0.99 15.84
N ASP A 308 20.29 -0.15 15.67
CA ASP A 308 19.56 0.55 16.74
C ASP A 308 18.35 -0.24 17.26
N GLY A 309 18.08 -1.39 16.67
CA GLY A 309 16.97 -2.31 16.99
C GLY A 309 16.29 -2.82 15.73
N MET A 310 15.14 -3.43 15.91
CA MET A 310 14.27 -3.80 14.81
C MET A 310 13.30 -2.65 14.55
N GLY A 311 13.42 -2.03 13.39
CA GLY A 311 12.54 -0.94 12.97
C GLY A 311 11.30 -1.40 12.25
N TYR A 312 10.37 -0.48 12.16
CA TYR A 312 9.14 -0.65 11.43
C TYR A 312 9.32 -0.14 9.99
N GLY A 313 9.26 -1.04 9.03
CA GLY A 313 9.20 -0.73 7.61
C GLY A 313 7.78 -0.87 7.08
N MET A 314 7.68 -1.23 5.81
CA MET A 314 6.41 -1.56 5.14
C MET A 314 6.05 -3.04 5.25
N SER A 315 6.99 -3.89 5.71
CA SER A 315 6.82 -5.34 5.88
C SER A 315 6.17 -6.00 4.64
N MET A 316 5.18 -6.85 4.84
CA MET A 316 4.47 -7.55 3.75
C MET A 316 3.64 -6.65 2.83
N TRP A 317 3.46 -5.37 3.18
CA TRP A 317 2.63 -4.44 2.40
C TRP A 317 3.32 -3.89 1.15
N SER A 318 4.64 -4.02 1.03
CA SER A 318 5.43 -3.51 -0.08
C SER A 318 6.39 -4.55 -0.62
N VAL A 319 6.55 -4.62 -1.95
CA VAL A 319 7.59 -5.42 -2.60
C VAL A 319 8.99 -4.86 -2.29
N MET A 320 9.11 -3.57 -1.96
CA MET A 320 10.37 -2.94 -1.54
C MET A 320 10.71 -3.22 -0.07
N ASP A 321 10.01 -4.17 0.54
CA ASP A 321 10.24 -4.76 1.86
C ASP A 321 9.90 -6.26 1.75
N GLU A 322 9.49 -6.91 2.82
CA GLU A 322 9.22 -8.35 2.87
C GLU A 322 8.10 -8.84 1.96
N GLY A 323 7.28 -7.93 1.40
CA GLY A 323 6.30 -8.25 0.38
C GLY A 323 6.88 -8.93 -0.86
N MET A 324 8.19 -8.82 -1.10
CA MET A 324 8.89 -9.57 -2.13
C MET A 324 8.87 -11.08 -1.88
N TYR A 325 8.83 -11.51 -0.63
CA TYR A 325 8.75 -12.93 -0.26
C TYR A 325 7.33 -13.48 -0.22
N ALA A 326 6.30 -12.66 -0.51
CA ALA A 326 4.91 -13.10 -0.47
C ALA A 326 4.65 -14.28 -1.42
N GLY A 327 3.73 -15.13 -1.05
CA GLY A 327 3.41 -16.38 -1.75
C GLY A 327 3.25 -17.54 -0.79
N ALA A 328 2.89 -18.70 -1.32
CA ALA A 328 2.85 -19.93 -0.54
C ALA A 328 4.24 -20.21 0.04
N ASP A 329 4.30 -20.57 1.31
CA ASP A 329 5.55 -20.88 2.01
C ASP A 329 6.58 -19.72 2.10
N TYR A 330 6.12 -18.47 1.91
CA TYR A 330 6.99 -17.28 2.01
C TYR A 330 8.23 -17.39 1.12
N CYS A 331 7.99 -17.56 -0.17
CA CYS A 331 9.07 -17.86 -1.15
C CYS A 331 9.06 -16.96 -2.40
N GLY A 332 8.37 -15.82 -2.37
CA GLY A 332 8.42 -14.83 -3.45
C GLY A 332 7.69 -15.23 -4.74
N THR A 333 6.81 -16.24 -4.69
CA THR A 333 6.09 -16.70 -5.88
C THR A 333 4.95 -15.79 -6.30
N THR A 334 4.48 -14.93 -5.39
CA THR A 334 3.43 -13.94 -5.60
C THR A 334 3.77 -12.68 -4.83
N PRO A 335 4.79 -11.91 -5.25
CA PRO A 335 5.17 -10.70 -4.53
C PRO A 335 4.01 -9.72 -4.41
N SER A 336 3.94 -8.99 -3.30
CA SER A 336 2.89 -8.01 -3.03
C SER A 336 2.84 -6.94 -4.11
N GLY A 337 1.64 -6.50 -4.47
CA GLY A 337 1.45 -5.40 -5.41
C GLY A 337 2.02 -4.08 -4.88
N TYR A 338 2.41 -3.20 -5.78
CA TYR A 338 2.88 -1.85 -5.44
C TYR A 338 1.82 -1.10 -4.63
N THR A 339 2.27 -0.41 -3.60
CA THR A 339 1.47 0.55 -2.83
C THR A 339 1.12 1.78 -3.69
N SER A 340 0.21 2.61 -3.19
CA SER A 340 -0.08 3.91 -3.83
C SER A 340 1.14 4.82 -3.89
N TYR A 341 2.05 4.73 -2.91
CA TYR A 341 3.31 5.47 -2.90
C TYR A 341 4.22 5.05 -4.06
N GLU A 342 4.45 3.75 -4.22
CA GLU A 342 5.32 3.20 -5.27
C GLU A 342 4.75 3.50 -6.68
N ARG A 343 3.44 3.32 -6.87
CA ARG A 343 2.76 3.66 -8.13
C ARG A 343 2.80 5.15 -8.44
N MET A 344 2.63 6.01 -7.41
CA MET A 344 2.75 7.46 -7.54
C MET A 344 4.17 7.85 -7.93
N SER A 345 5.18 7.24 -7.34
CA SER A 345 6.61 7.49 -7.65
C SER A 345 6.95 7.13 -9.09
N CYS A 346 6.40 6.04 -9.63
CA CYS A 346 6.55 5.65 -11.03
C CYS A 346 5.67 6.46 -12.01
N GLY A 347 4.80 7.35 -11.50
CA GLY A 347 3.87 8.13 -12.30
C GLY A 347 2.65 7.37 -12.79
N TRP A 348 2.36 6.19 -12.24
CA TRP A 348 1.23 5.33 -12.62
C TRP A 348 -0.05 5.63 -11.88
N LEU A 349 0.03 6.44 -10.83
CA LEU A 349 -1.11 6.84 -10.02
C LEU A 349 -0.96 8.32 -9.63
N ILE A 350 -2.06 9.06 -9.67
CA ILE A 350 -2.17 10.42 -9.13
C ILE A 350 -3.24 10.38 -8.04
N PRO A 351 -2.85 10.41 -6.76
CA PRO A 351 -3.80 10.37 -5.67
C PRO A 351 -4.73 11.58 -5.68
N GLU A 352 -6.01 11.36 -5.39
CA GLU A 352 -6.98 12.43 -5.24
C GLU A 352 -6.74 13.16 -3.90
N ARG A 353 -6.63 14.48 -3.98
CA ARG A 353 -6.34 15.27 -2.78
C ARG A 353 -7.61 15.52 -1.98
N LEU A 354 -7.59 15.16 -0.70
CA LEU A 354 -8.62 15.54 0.26
C LEU A 354 -8.35 16.98 0.74
N VAL A 355 -9.30 17.86 0.46
CA VAL A 355 -9.23 19.30 0.81
C VAL A 355 -10.53 19.73 1.48
N ASP A 356 -11.63 19.54 0.79
CA ASP A 356 -12.96 19.88 1.29
C ASP A 356 -13.65 18.64 1.85
N PRO A 357 -14.50 18.78 2.87
CA PRO A 357 -15.26 17.66 3.44
C PRO A 357 -16.03 16.89 2.35
N CYS A 358 -15.90 15.58 2.37
CA CYS A 358 -16.55 14.72 1.38
C CYS A 358 -16.85 13.32 1.92
N VAL A 359 -17.82 12.66 1.28
CA VAL A 359 -18.13 11.25 1.50
C VAL A 359 -17.60 10.43 0.33
N VAL A 360 -16.73 9.49 0.62
CA VAL A 360 -16.29 8.46 -0.33
C VAL A 360 -17.13 7.21 -0.07
N THR A 361 -17.79 6.68 -1.10
CA THR A 361 -18.70 5.54 -0.93
C THR A 361 -18.26 4.26 -1.61
N ASP A 362 -17.28 4.32 -2.52
CA ASP A 362 -16.96 3.20 -3.41
C ASP A 362 -15.51 3.26 -3.91
N MET A 363 -14.55 3.30 -2.98
CA MET A 363 -13.14 3.26 -3.33
C MET A 363 -12.72 1.84 -3.75
N PRO A 364 -12.33 1.62 -5.01
CA PRO A 364 -11.95 0.31 -5.53
C PRO A 364 -10.64 -0.19 -4.91
N ALA A 365 -10.39 -1.50 -5.00
CA ALA A 365 -9.09 -2.05 -4.67
C ALA A 365 -7.99 -1.44 -5.56
N LEU A 366 -6.84 -1.13 -4.96
CA LEU A 366 -5.70 -0.55 -5.67
C LEU A 366 -5.19 -1.45 -6.80
N ALA A 367 -5.36 -2.77 -6.67
CA ALA A 367 -5.03 -3.73 -7.72
C ALA A 367 -5.97 -3.66 -8.95
N GLU A 368 -7.18 -3.09 -8.80
CA GLU A 368 -8.18 -2.99 -9.86
C GLU A 368 -8.08 -1.67 -10.63
N GLU A 369 -7.95 -0.55 -9.90
CA GLU A 369 -7.97 0.79 -10.48
C GLU A 369 -6.94 1.71 -9.81
N PRO A 370 -6.34 2.69 -10.54
CA PRO A 370 -5.39 3.66 -10.00
C PRO A 370 -6.08 4.70 -9.10
N LYS A 371 -6.66 4.27 -8.00
CA LYS A 371 -7.42 5.12 -7.07
C LYS A 371 -6.82 5.08 -5.68
N ALA A 372 -6.39 6.23 -5.19
CA ALA A 372 -5.95 6.48 -3.83
C ALA A 372 -6.24 7.93 -3.43
N TYR A 373 -6.21 8.22 -2.16
CA TYR A 373 -6.39 9.58 -1.64
C TYR A 373 -5.14 10.05 -0.91
N VAL A 374 -4.89 11.36 -0.96
CA VAL A 374 -3.79 11.99 -0.23
C VAL A 374 -4.29 13.11 0.66
N LEU A 375 -3.82 13.11 1.91
CA LEU A 375 -4.07 14.14 2.90
C LEU A 375 -2.74 14.73 3.36
N TYR A 376 -2.47 15.97 2.96
CA TYR A 376 -1.22 16.65 3.28
C TYR A 376 -1.24 17.30 4.66
N ASN A 377 -0.11 17.25 5.37
CA ASN A 377 0.16 18.20 6.43
C ASN A 377 0.16 19.62 5.85
N ASP A 378 -0.74 20.48 6.27
CA ASP A 378 -0.91 21.83 5.75
C ASP A 378 0.25 22.77 6.12
N GLY A 379 0.99 22.47 7.21
CA GLY A 379 2.19 23.17 7.65
C GLY A 379 3.48 22.70 6.97
N TYR A 380 3.52 21.45 6.47
CA TYR A 380 4.71 20.86 5.87
C TYR A 380 4.34 19.84 4.79
N LYS A 381 4.34 20.24 3.51
CA LYS A 381 3.79 19.47 2.38
C LYS A 381 4.55 18.19 2.01
N ASN A 382 5.77 18.02 2.52
CA ASN A 382 6.50 16.78 2.34
C ASN A 382 6.02 15.67 3.28
N GLU A 383 5.20 16.01 4.29
CA GLU A 383 4.57 15.05 5.17
C GLU A 383 3.08 14.93 4.83
N TYR A 384 2.61 13.70 4.62
CA TYR A 384 1.25 13.41 4.20
C TYR A 384 0.85 11.97 4.50
N TYR A 385 -0.46 11.72 4.47
CA TYR A 385 -1.03 10.39 4.47
C TYR A 385 -1.49 10.00 3.07
N LEU A 386 -1.25 8.75 2.69
CA LEU A 386 -1.88 8.11 1.54
C LEU A 386 -2.87 7.07 2.04
N MET A 387 -4.06 7.06 1.46
CA MET A 387 -5.10 6.08 1.75
C MET A 387 -5.38 5.26 0.51
N GLU A 388 -5.23 3.95 0.64
CA GLU A 388 -5.40 2.98 -0.43
C GLU A 388 -6.26 1.81 0.03
N ASN A 389 -7.01 1.19 -0.88
CA ASN A 389 -7.78 -0.01 -0.60
C ASN A 389 -6.98 -1.24 -1.04
N ARG A 390 -6.58 -2.08 -0.08
CA ARG A 390 -5.91 -3.37 -0.34
C ARG A 390 -6.88 -4.51 -0.13
N GLN A 391 -6.92 -5.44 -1.08
CA GLN A 391 -7.78 -6.62 -1.02
C GLN A 391 -6.95 -7.87 -1.35
N ASN A 392 -7.29 -9.02 -0.75
CA ASN A 392 -6.57 -10.28 -1.01
C ASN A 392 -6.88 -10.86 -2.39
N THR A 393 -6.59 -10.09 -3.44
CA THR A 393 -6.84 -10.44 -4.85
C THR A 393 -5.62 -10.17 -5.72
N SER A 394 -5.51 -10.83 -6.88
CA SER A 394 -4.40 -10.63 -7.80
C SER A 394 -3.04 -10.83 -7.11
N TRP A 395 -2.10 -9.90 -7.28
CA TRP A 395 -0.78 -9.92 -6.63
C TRP A 395 -0.85 -9.73 -5.11
N ASP A 396 -1.97 -9.22 -4.60
CA ASP A 396 -2.21 -9.01 -3.17
C ASP A 396 -2.86 -10.22 -2.46
N THR A 397 -2.99 -11.35 -3.14
CA THR A 397 -3.64 -12.57 -2.59
C THR A 397 -3.04 -13.04 -1.26
N TRP A 398 -1.76 -12.80 -1.03
CA TRP A 398 -1.02 -13.23 0.15
C TRP A 398 -0.76 -12.11 1.16
N LEU A 399 -1.42 -10.96 1.02
CA LEU A 399 -1.36 -9.93 2.05
C LEU A 399 -1.95 -10.44 3.37
N PRO A 400 -1.42 -9.98 4.51
CA PRO A 400 -1.84 -10.45 5.83
C PRO A 400 -3.28 -10.08 6.19
N GLY A 401 -3.83 -9.01 5.58
CA GLY A 401 -5.17 -8.52 5.81
C GLY A 401 -5.69 -7.73 4.61
N HIS A 402 -6.90 -7.18 4.74
CA HIS A 402 -7.55 -6.37 3.72
C HIS A 402 -8.32 -5.19 4.34
N GLY A 403 -8.56 -4.15 3.54
CA GLY A 403 -9.23 -2.93 3.96
C GLY A 403 -8.50 -1.67 3.48
N MET A 404 -8.80 -0.53 4.07
CA MET A 404 -8.10 0.72 3.81
C MET A 404 -6.77 0.76 4.56
N LEU A 405 -5.67 0.70 3.81
CA LEU A 405 -4.34 0.92 4.36
C LEU A 405 -4.04 2.42 4.35
N VAL A 406 -3.50 2.93 5.44
CA VAL A 406 -3.09 4.33 5.57
C VAL A 406 -1.58 4.39 5.71
N LEU A 407 -0.90 4.98 4.74
CA LEU A 407 0.54 5.19 4.76
C LEU A 407 0.85 6.57 5.30
N HIS A 408 1.78 6.67 6.23
CA HIS A 408 2.38 7.91 6.68
C HIS A 408 3.70 8.13 5.94
N VAL A 409 3.80 9.21 5.21
CA VAL A 409 4.99 9.59 4.45
C VAL A 409 5.52 10.90 4.98
N ASP A 410 6.81 10.93 5.36
CA ASP A 410 7.59 12.16 5.65
C ASP A 410 8.78 12.19 4.70
N TYR A 411 8.55 12.69 3.49
CA TYR A 411 9.53 12.68 2.41
C TYR A 411 10.73 13.58 2.70
N ASP A 412 11.91 12.99 2.65
CA ASP A 412 13.20 13.65 2.75
C ASP A 412 14.11 13.17 1.61
N ALA A 413 14.51 14.08 0.73
CA ALA A 413 15.29 13.74 -0.45
C ALA A 413 16.61 13.03 -0.11
N ASP A 414 17.30 13.43 0.96
CA ASP A 414 18.56 12.79 1.37
C ASP A 414 18.29 11.35 1.86
N ALA A 415 17.18 11.11 2.62
CA ALA A 415 16.84 9.76 3.09
C ALA A 415 16.51 8.81 1.92
N TRP A 416 15.79 9.31 0.91
CA TRP A 416 15.52 8.56 -0.32
C TRP A 416 16.79 8.31 -1.13
N ASP A 417 17.58 9.35 -1.35
CA ASP A 417 18.83 9.26 -2.11
C ASP A 417 19.88 8.36 -1.46
N TYR A 418 19.85 8.23 -0.13
CA TYR A 418 20.79 7.39 0.61
C TYR A 418 20.22 6.02 0.99
N ASN A 419 19.02 5.68 0.51
CA ASN A 419 18.35 4.42 0.85
C ASN A 419 18.22 4.21 2.36
N THR A 420 17.89 5.29 3.08
CA THR A 420 17.77 5.29 4.55
C THR A 420 16.38 5.73 5.01
N VAL A 421 15.35 5.41 4.20
CA VAL A 421 13.97 5.87 4.40
C VAL A 421 13.46 5.50 5.79
N ASN A 422 13.64 4.27 6.21
CA ASN A 422 13.18 3.76 7.50
C ASN A 422 14.34 3.33 8.44
N ALA A 423 15.55 3.87 8.21
CA ALA A 423 16.73 3.52 8.99
C ALA A 423 16.81 4.12 10.41
N ASP A 424 15.91 5.04 10.75
CA ASP A 424 15.80 5.65 12.08
C ASP A 424 14.52 5.16 12.75
N ASN A 425 14.64 4.21 13.68
CA ASN A 425 13.50 3.62 14.39
C ASN A 425 12.67 4.63 15.19
N SER A 426 13.24 5.78 15.53
CA SER A 426 12.51 6.87 16.19
C SER A 426 11.74 7.76 15.21
N HIS A 427 12.05 7.66 13.90
CA HIS A 427 11.47 8.48 12.86
C HIS A 427 11.41 7.74 11.52
N PRO A 428 10.67 6.62 11.43
CA PRO A 428 10.46 5.97 10.15
C PRO A 428 9.66 6.89 9.22
N ARG A 429 10.11 7.02 7.96
CA ARG A 429 9.62 8.05 7.04
C ARG A 429 8.55 7.57 6.08
N LEU A 430 8.39 6.27 5.91
CA LEU A 430 7.32 5.67 5.14
C LEU A 430 6.88 4.37 5.81
N THR A 431 5.75 4.41 6.49
CA THR A 431 5.20 3.28 7.24
C THR A 431 3.68 3.24 7.16
N VAL A 432 3.10 2.14 7.61
CA VAL A 432 1.66 1.99 7.81
C VAL A 432 1.26 2.58 9.15
N ILE A 433 0.10 3.25 9.20
CA ILE A 433 -0.61 3.56 10.45
C ILE A 433 -1.53 2.39 10.76
N PRO A 434 -1.19 1.52 11.73
CA PRO A 434 -1.97 0.31 11.98
C PRO A 434 -3.28 0.62 12.69
N ALA A 435 -4.40 0.12 12.14
CA ALA A 435 -5.74 0.38 12.69
C ALA A 435 -5.92 -0.17 14.11
N ASP A 436 -5.21 -1.21 14.50
CA ASP A 436 -5.21 -1.76 15.85
C ASP A 436 -4.26 -1.03 16.83
N ASN A 437 -3.56 0.01 16.35
CA ASN A 437 -2.57 0.79 17.11
C ASN A 437 -1.39 -0.07 17.61
N HIS A 438 -1.12 -1.19 16.96
CA HIS A 438 0.01 -2.04 17.30
C HIS A 438 1.21 -1.70 16.42
N TYR A 439 1.94 -0.66 16.80
CA TYR A 439 3.24 -0.33 16.20
C TYR A 439 4.28 -1.32 16.69
N MET A 440 4.94 -1.96 15.76
CA MET A 440 5.87 -3.01 16.09
C MET A 440 7.17 -2.47 16.64
N SER A 441 7.64 -3.09 17.68
CA SER A 441 8.95 -2.81 18.27
C SER A 441 9.61 -4.13 18.67
N GLY A 442 10.71 -4.46 18.01
CA GLY A 442 11.63 -5.46 18.50
C GLY A 442 11.54 -6.87 17.92
N ASP A 443 10.40 -7.33 17.46
CA ASP A 443 10.23 -8.63 16.82
C ASP A 443 9.50 -8.53 15.48
N TYR A 444 9.62 -9.58 14.67
CA TYR A 444 8.91 -9.65 13.40
C TYR A 444 7.41 -9.80 13.60
N PRO A 445 6.58 -9.02 12.86
CA PRO A 445 5.16 -9.22 12.89
C PRO A 445 4.80 -10.61 12.39
N SER A 446 3.94 -11.27 13.12
CA SER A 446 3.21 -12.39 12.57
C SER A 446 2.17 -11.87 11.55
N PHE A 447 1.77 -12.70 10.61
CA PHE A 447 0.65 -12.38 9.72
C PHE A 447 -0.62 -11.96 10.48
N ALA A 448 -0.83 -12.50 11.68
CA ALA A 448 -1.98 -12.17 12.53
C ALA A 448 -1.88 -10.74 13.10
N GLU A 449 -0.69 -10.26 13.39
CA GLU A 449 -0.45 -8.89 13.85
C GLU A 449 -0.64 -7.90 12.70
N LEU A 450 -0.03 -8.15 11.54
CA LEU A 450 -0.22 -7.31 10.36
C LEU A 450 -1.66 -7.27 9.84
N ALA A 451 -2.47 -8.30 10.11
CA ALA A 451 -3.88 -8.33 9.74
C ALA A 451 -4.71 -7.24 10.44
N GLY A 452 -4.18 -6.64 11.51
CA GLY A 452 -4.78 -5.52 12.23
C GLY A 452 -4.51 -4.15 11.63
N ASP A 453 -3.58 -4.03 10.68
CA ASP A 453 -3.16 -2.75 10.11
C ASP A 453 -4.24 -2.04 9.28
N PRO A 454 -5.00 -2.71 8.39
CA PRO A 454 -6.00 -2.03 7.57
C PRO A 454 -7.24 -1.60 8.36
N PHE A 455 -7.85 -0.48 7.97
CA PHE A 455 -9.14 -0.01 8.47
C PHE A 455 -10.30 -0.54 7.60
N PRO A 456 -11.47 -0.95 8.15
CA PRO A 456 -11.69 -1.19 9.58
C PRO A 456 -10.98 -2.47 10.06
N GLY A 457 -10.60 -3.38 9.13
CA GLY A 457 -9.82 -4.58 9.34
C GLY A 457 -10.31 -5.47 10.48
N THR A 458 -9.43 -6.31 10.98
CA THR A 458 -9.72 -7.20 12.12
C THR A 458 -9.89 -6.44 13.44
N ALA A 459 -9.33 -5.22 13.54
CA ALA A 459 -9.49 -4.33 14.68
C ALA A 459 -10.91 -3.73 14.79
N GLY A 460 -11.65 -3.70 13.67
CA GLY A 460 -12.96 -3.04 13.59
C GLY A 460 -12.89 -1.53 13.83
N ASN A 461 -11.72 -0.91 13.58
CA ASN A 461 -11.51 0.51 13.80
C ASN A 461 -12.01 1.31 12.60
N THR A 462 -13.02 2.14 12.83
CA THR A 462 -13.71 2.89 11.76
C THR A 462 -13.32 4.36 11.70
N ALA A 463 -12.24 4.78 12.40
CA ALA A 463 -11.87 6.18 12.44
C ALA A 463 -10.37 6.40 12.66
N LEU A 464 -9.82 7.40 11.96
CA LEU A 464 -8.50 7.98 12.18
C LEU A 464 -8.65 9.49 12.34
N THR A 465 -8.44 9.99 13.56
CA THR A 465 -8.59 11.40 13.93
C THR A 465 -7.49 11.84 14.89
N ASP A 466 -7.44 13.11 15.27
CA ASP A 466 -6.50 13.64 16.28
C ASP A 466 -6.66 13.00 17.67
N SER A 467 -7.76 12.31 17.95
CA SER A 467 -8.11 11.78 19.28
C SER A 467 -8.44 10.29 19.32
N THR A 468 -8.35 9.58 18.19
CA THR A 468 -8.52 8.13 18.14
C THR A 468 -7.24 7.39 18.55
N MET A 469 -7.31 6.07 18.64
CA MET A 469 -6.15 5.18 18.75
C MET A 469 -6.18 4.19 17.58
N PRO A 470 -5.23 4.32 16.64
CA PRO A 470 -4.15 5.32 16.55
C PRO A 470 -4.70 6.74 16.37
N ALA A 471 -3.91 7.74 16.80
CA ALA A 471 -4.19 9.14 16.48
C ALA A 471 -3.49 9.52 15.16
N ALA A 472 -4.04 10.52 14.46
CA ALA A 472 -3.47 11.06 13.24
C ALA A 472 -2.23 11.94 13.52
N MET A 473 -1.12 11.29 13.90
CA MET A 473 0.12 11.93 14.35
C MET A 473 0.98 12.42 13.19
N LEU A 474 1.71 13.52 13.41
CA LEU A 474 2.68 14.09 12.48
C LEU A 474 4.04 14.25 13.15
N TYR A 475 5.11 14.21 12.35
CA TYR A 475 6.45 14.57 12.79
C TYR A 475 6.66 16.09 12.78
N HIS A 476 6.10 16.78 11.79
CA HIS A 476 6.19 18.23 11.63
C HIS A 476 4.88 18.92 12.07
N PRO A 477 4.95 20.10 12.71
CA PRO A 477 3.75 20.82 13.10
C PRO A 477 2.90 21.22 11.89
N ASN A 478 1.58 21.11 12.03
CA ASN A 478 0.62 21.69 11.10
C ASN A 478 0.59 23.24 11.23
N VAL A 479 -0.22 23.94 10.44
CA VAL A 479 -0.35 25.42 10.49
C VAL A 479 -0.81 25.95 11.84
N MET A 480 -1.44 25.13 12.69
CA MET A 480 -1.83 25.46 14.05
C MET A 480 -0.72 25.20 15.09
N GLY A 481 0.46 24.76 14.66
CA GLY A 481 1.58 24.42 15.52
C GLY A 481 1.44 23.09 16.27
N ARG A 482 0.51 22.21 15.88
CA ARG A 482 0.28 20.89 16.48
C ARG A 482 0.87 19.80 15.61
N LYS A 483 1.41 18.75 16.24
CA LYS A 483 1.87 17.53 15.55
C LYS A 483 0.73 16.52 15.38
N LEU A 484 -0.36 16.98 14.80
CA LEU A 484 -1.59 16.25 14.53
C LEU A 484 -2.12 16.69 13.17
N MET A 485 -2.78 15.81 12.44
CA MET A 485 -3.25 16.09 11.09
C MET A 485 -4.31 17.19 11.02
N GLY A 486 -5.14 17.33 12.08
CA GLY A 486 -6.17 18.36 12.16
C GLY A 486 -7.43 18.07 11.35
N HIS A 487 -7.50 16.91 10.74
CA HIS A 487 -8.61 16.41 9.92
C HIS A 487 -9.06 15.04 10.40
N SER A 488 -10.29 14.67 10.08
CA SER A 488 -10.87 13.40 10.49
C SER A 488 -11.21 12.53 9.28
N VAL A 489 -10.79 11.28 9.33
CA VAL A 489 -11.28 10.21 8.44
C VAL A 489 -12.09 9.26 9.31
N THR A 490 -13.40 9.21 9.09
CA THR A 490 -14.34 8.50 9.98
C THR A 490 -15.37 7.72 9.16
N GLU A 491 -16.21 6.93 9.83
CA GLU A 491 -17.21 6.08 9.17
C GLU A 491 -16.57 5.16 8.12
N ILE A 492 -15.34 4.71 8.42
CA ILE A 492 -14.64 3.80 7.51
C ILE A 492 -15.39 2.48 7.48
N THR A 493 -15.80 2.08 6.29
CA THR A 493 -16.57 0.85 6.04
C THR A 493 -15.94 0.06 4.91
N GLU A 494 -16.11 -1.25 4.97
CA GLU A 494 -15.77 -2.15 3.87
C GLU A 494 -17.01 -2.95 3.49
N HIS A 495 -17.35 -2.94 2.21
CA HIS A 495 -18.46 -3.71 1.66
C HIS A 495 -18.09 -4.26 0.29
N GLU A 496 -18.14 -5.59 0.13
CA GLU A 496 -17.79 -6.29 -1.11
C GLU A 496 -16.44 -5.85 -1.71
N GLY A 497 -15.41 -5.65 -0.83
CA GLY A 497 -14.07 -5.23 -1.23
C GLY A 497 -13.95 -3.75 -1.61
N ARG A 498 -14.98 -2.94 -1.40
CA ARG A 498 -14.98 -1.49 -1.61
C ARG A 498 -14.93 -0.76 -0.27
N ILE A 499 -14.18 0.33 -0.22
CA ILE A 499 -14.03 1.15 0.98
C ILE A 499 -14.88 2.40 0.86
N GLY A 500 -15.62 2.70 1.93
CA GLY A 500 -16.28 3.99 2.13
C GLY A 500 -15.72 4.69 3.36
N PHE A 501 -15.68 6.03 3.33
CA PHE A 501 -15.31 6.84 4.49
C PHE A 501 -15.85 8.26 4.37
N LEU A 502 -15.90 8.97 5.49
CA LEU A 502 -16.14 10.40 5.57
C LEU A 502 -14.85 11.12 5.89
N PHE A 503 -14.46 12.06 5.03
CA PHE A 503 -13.41 13.04 5.31
C PHE A 503 -14.04 14.34 5.78
N ASP A 504 -13.63 14.84 6.94
CA ASP A 504 -14.23 16.00 7.59
C ASP A 504 -13.18 16.83 8.37
N ASP A 505 -13.25 18.14 8.21
CA ASP A 505 -12.46 19.13 8.97
C ASP A 505 -13.27 19.73 10.14
N GLY A 506 -14.45 19.17 10.43
CA GLY A 506 -15.41 19.67 11.41
C GLY A 506 -16.46 20.61 10.81
N SER A 507 -16.37 20.93 9.53
CA SER A 507 -17.35 21.80 8.82
C SER A 507 -18.37 21.02 8.01
N PHE A 508 -18.29 19.70 7.93
CA PHE A 508 -19.21 18.87 7.15
C PHE A 508 -20.63 18.97 7.67
N VAL A 509 -21.54 19.37 6.79
CA VAL A 509 -22.97 19.45 7.09
C VAL A 509 -23.69 18.23 6.51
N GLY A 510 -24.09 17.31 7.37
CA GLY A 510 -24.82 16.11 6.98
C GLY A 510 -26.16 16.45 6.33
N THR A 511 -26.60 15.64 5.36
CA THR A 511 -27.91 15.78 4.72
C THR A 511 -28.95 14.95 5.47
N PRO A 512 -30.01 15.56 6.05
CA PRO A 512 -31.07 14.81 6.71
C PRO A 512 -31.93 14.09 5.68
N VAL A 513 -32.61 13.03 6.10
CA VAL A 513 -33.65 12.36 5.30
C VAL A 513 -35.01 12.75 5.86
N ALA A 514 -35.84 13.40 5.05
CA ALA A 514 -37.24 13.72 5.43
C ALA A 514 -38.06 12.42 5.45
N LEU A 515 -38.79 12.20 6.54
CA LEU A 515 -39.60 11.02 6.81
C LEU A 515 -41.08 11.35 6.61
N ASP A 516 -41.91 10.32 6.55
CA ASP A 516 -43.36 10.50 6.54
C ASP A 516 -43.83 11.30 7.78
N PRO A 517 -44.79 12.23 7.62
CA PRO A 517 -45.28 13.07 8.70
C PRO A 517 -46.09 12.29 9.73
N ASP A 518 -46.05 12.72 10.97
CA ASP A 518 -46.94 12.26 12.05
C ASP A 518 -48.07 13.26 12.31
N ASN A 519 -49.10 12.84 13.07
CA ASN A 519 -50.17 13.68 13.61
C ASN A 519 -50.87 14.55 12.54
N VAL A 520 -51.07 14.00 11.33
CA VAL A 520 -51.77 14.72 10.27
C VAL A 520 -53.23 14.98 10.67
N THR A 521 -53.61 16.27 10.70
CA THR A 521 -54.97 16.79 11.00
C THR A 521 -55.52 17.53 9.80
N GLU A 522 -56.71 18.14 9.94
CA GLU A 522 -57.30 18.98 8.86
C GLU A 522 -56.55 20.31 8.66
N ASP A 523 -55.83 20.78 9.67
CA ASP A 523 -55.14 22.08 9.71
C ASP A 523 -53.66 22.00 10.15
N GLY A 524 -53.05 20.79 10.18
CA GLY A 524 -51.67 20.65 10.60
C GLY A 524 -51.10 19.26 10.51
N PHE A 525 -49.80 19.15 10.71
CA PHE A 525 -49.05 17.89 10.82
C PHE A 525 -47.69 18.11 11.51
N THR A 526 -47.06 17.04 11.92
CA THR A 526 -45.69 17.06 12.43
C THR A 526 -44.74 16.51 11.35
N ALA A 527 -43.91 17.37 10.75
CA ALA A 527 -42.81 16.96 9.89
C ALA A 527 -41.69 16.32 10.72
N ARG A 528 -41.01 15.30 10.16
CA ARG A 528 -39.94 14.56 10.81
C ARG A 528 -38.81 14.28 9.83
N TRP A 529 -37.60 14.11 10.39
CA TRP A 529 -36.42 13.75 9.61
C TRP A 529 -35.39 13.03 10.48
N THR A 530 -34.38 12.47 9.85
CA THR A 530 -33.24 11.88 10.56
C THR A 530 -32.30 12.96 11.06
N ALA A 531 -31.66 12.74 12.20
CA ALA A 531 -30.59 13.60 12.64
C ALA A 531 -29.47 13.65 11.57
N ALA A 532 -28.99 14.85 11.29
CA ALA A 532 -27.85 15.07 10.42
C ALA A 532 -26.60 15.37 11.24
N ARG A 533 -25.45 14.92 10.73
CA ARG A 533 -24.17 15.12 11.41
C ARG A 533 -23.82 16.60 11.48
N ASN A 534 -23.26 17.01 12.61
CA ASN A 534 -22.84 18.36 12.92
C ASN A 534 -23.95 19.44 12.87
N ALA A 535 -25.22 19.07 12.72
CA ALA A 535 -26.29 20.05 12.65
C ALA A 535 -26.42 20.85 13.96
N ASP A 536 -26.27 22.15 13.89
CA ASP A 536 -26.62 23.06 15.00
C ASP A 536 -28.15 23.26 15.03
N TYR A 537 -28.77 23.36 13.84
CA TYR A 537 -30.21 23.46 13.68
C TYR A 537 -30.64 23.02 12.28
N TYR A 538 -31.95 22.95 12.04
CA TYR A 538 -32.53 22.55 10.77
C TYR A 538 -33.37 23.68 10.18
N GLN A 539 -33.31 23.82 8.86
CA GLN A 539 -34.22 24.66 8.08
C GLN A 539 -35.19 23.77 7.33
N ILE A 540 -36.47 24.07 7.49
CA ILE A 540 -37.58 23.37 6.83
C ILE A 540 -38.19 24.30 5.81
N LEU A 541 -38.24 23.90 4.55
CA LEU A 541 -38.96 24.59 3.49
C LEU A 541 -40.31 23.94 3.30
N LEU A 542 -41.39 24.57 3.78
CA LEU A 542 -42.77 24.14 3.59
C LEU A 542 -43.43 24.97 2.52
N SER A 543 -43.69 24.41 1.35
CA SER A 543 -44.42 25.06 0.22
C SER A 543 -43.94 26.50 -0.04
N GLY A 544 -42.61 26.74 0.06
CA GLY A 544 -41.98 28.04 -0.23
C GLY A 544 -41.75 28.92 1.01
N VAL A 545 -42.19 28.51 2.20
CA VAL A 545 -41.95 29.24 3.45
C VAL A 545 -40.90 28.52 4.28
N MET A 546 -39.90 29.26 4.81
CA MET A 546 -38.80 28.73 5.60
C MET A 546 -39.13 28.77 7.10
N TYR A 547 -38.81 27.67 7.78
CA TYR A 547 -38.90 27.51 9.24
C TYR A 547 -37.60 26.97 9.78
N GLU A 548 -37.32 27.17 11.06
CA GLU A 548 -36.09 26.72 11.72
C GLU A 548 -36.41 26.04 13.05
N THR A 549 -35.61 25.04 13.41
CA THR A 549 -35.70 24.33 14.71
C THR A 549 -34.37 23.60 14.99
N GLU A 550 -34.06 23.43 16.27
CA GLU A 550 -32.94 22.58 16.75
C GLU A 550 -33.36 21.10 16.87
N ASP A 551 -34.67 20.81 16.85
CA ASP A 551 -35.21 19.45 16.96
C ASP A 551 -35.23 18.74 15.60
N ILE A 552 -35.35 17.40 15.60
CA ILE A 552 -35.51 16.56 14.42
C ILE A 552 -36.98 16.40 13.96
N SER A 553 -37.84 17.30 14.41
CA SER A 553 -39.25 17.38 14.02
C SER A 553 -39.77 18.81 14.18
N TYR A 554 -40.80 19.14 13.42
CA TYR A 554 -41.47 20.43 13.53
C TYR A 554 -42.97 20.27 13.34
N THR A 555 -43.81 20.84 14.23
CA THR A 555 -45.25 20.74 14.16
C THR A 555 -45.85 22.02 13.54
N PHE A 556 -46.49 21.85 12.39
CA PHE A 556 -47.24 22.89 11.72
C PHE A 556 -48.70 22.87 12.15
N THR A 557 -49.27 24.05 12.44
CA THR A 557 -50.68 24.24 12.83
C THR A 557 -51.28 25.42 12.09
N GLY A 558 -52.60 25.45 11.95
CA GLY A 558 -53.31 26.57 11.28
C GLY A 558 -53.08 26.59 9.76
N LEU A 559 -52.71 25.48 9.20
CA LEU A 559 -52.58 25.32 7.75
C LEU A 559 -53.96 25.27 7.06
N GLN A 560 -53.98 25.57 5.76
CA GLN A 560 -55.25 25.54 4.99
C GLN A 560 -55.70 24.08 4.76
N PRO A 561 -56.91 23.71 5.19
CA PRO A 561 -57.47 22.38 4.91
C PRO A 561 -57.55 22.07 3.43
N GLN A 562 -57.56 20.77 3.10
CA GLN A 562 -57.69 20.28 1.70
C GLN A 562 -56.60 20.80 0.76
N THR A 563 -55.40 21.06 1.31
CA THR A 563 -54.27 21.60 0.58
C THR A 563 -53.14 20.58 0.58
N LEU A 564 -52.48 20.41 -0.56
CA LEU A 564 -51.25 19.63 -0.66
C LEU A 564 -50.06 20.51 -0.24
N TYR A 565 -49.34 20.09 0.79
CA TYR A 565 -48.11 20.71 1.23
C TYR A 565 -46.94 19.85 0.84
N ILE A 566 -45.80 20.49 0.51
CA ILE A 566 -44.54 19.80 0.20
C ILE A 566 -43.50 20.38 1.12
N TYR A 567 -42.78 19.49 1.85
CA TYR A 567 -41.67 19.93 2.67
C TYR A 567 -40.38 19.19 2.35
N LYS A 568 -39.29 19.86 2.59
CA LYS A 568 -37.92 19.33 2.63
C LYS A 568 -37.13 20.02 3.71
N VAL A 569 -36.07 19.39 4.17
CA VAL A 569 -35.27 19.83 5.31
C VAL A 569 -33.79 19.84 4.96
N ARG A 570 -33.05 20.79 5.52
CA ARG A 570 -31.59 20.77 5.50
C ARG A 570 -31.04 21.08 6.88
N ALA A 571 -29.86 20.55 7.18
CA ALA A 571 -29.09 20.91 8.36
C ALA A 571 -28.32 22.20 8.10
N VAL A 572 -27.96 22.92 9.18
CA VAL A 572 -27.10 24.11 9.17
C VAL A 572 -26.08 23.97 10.27
N VAL A 573 -24.81 24.28 9.96
CA VAL A 573 -23.67 24.32 10.91
C VAL A 573 -23.12 25.74 10.92
N GLY A 574 -23.16 26.43 12.05
CA GLY A 574 -22.91 27.87 12.10
C GLY A 574 -23.83 28.63 11.14
N ASP A 575 -23.27 29.27 10.13
CA ASP A 575 -24.00 29.95 9.07
C ASP A 575 -23.99 29.18 7.72
N ILE A 576 -23.43 27.96 7.69
CA ILE A 576 -23.27 27.15 6.47
C ILE A 576 -24.45 26.17 6.34
N PRO A 577 -25.36 26.35 5.35
CA PRO A 577 -26.43 25.41 5.09
C PRO A 577 -25.93 24.22 4.26
N GLY A 578 -26.33 23.02 4.67
CA GLY A 578 -26.12 21.78 3.91
C GLY A 578 -27.11 21.58 2.76
N GLU A 579 -27.00 20.42 2.13
CA GLU A 579 -27.88 20.00 1.04
C GLU A 579 -29.30 19.70 1.53
N TRP A 580 -30.28 19.89 0.65
CA TRP A 580 -31.68 19.59 0.93
C TRP A 580 -31.93 18.07 0.92
N SER A 581 -32.76 17.61 1.85
CA SER A 581 -33.32 16.27 1.88
C SER A 581 -34.17 15.94 0.65
N ASN A 582 -34.59 14.67 0.56
CA ASN A 582 -35.77 14.31 -0.26
C ASN A 582 -36.99 15.17 0.09
N THR A 583 -37.93 15.29 -0.85
CA THR A 583 -39.22 15.97 -0.62
C THR A 583 -40.27 14.99 -0.10
N VAL A 584 -41.11 15.48 0.80
CA VAL A 584 -42.27 14.75 1.33
C VAL A 584 -43.55 15.55 1.04
N GLU A 585 -44.54 14.88 0.48
CA GLU A 585 -45.86 15.44 0.18
C GLU A 585 -46.84 15.08 1.30
N VAL A 586 -47.60 16.08 1.76
CA VAL A 586 -48.60 15.94 2.84
C VAL A 586 -49.92 16.54 2.38
N GLU A 587 -50.93 15.71 2.15
CA GLU A 587 -52.28 16.15 1.83
C GLU A 587 -53.10 16.29 3.12
N LEU A 588 -53.47 17.51 3.48
CA LEU A 588 -54.39 17.76 4.59
C LEU A 588 -55.83 17.49 4.13
N THR A 589 -56.32 16.35 4.52
CA THR A 589 -57.70 15.95 4.23
C THR A 589 -58.61 16.32 5.39
N ASP A 590 -59.80 16.79 5.09
CA ASP A 590 -60.88 17.00 6.07
C ASP A 590 -61.24 15.65 6.72
N ILE A 591 -60.61 15.36 7.84
CA ILE A 591 -60.86 14.12 8.61
C ILE A 591 -62.30 14.15 9.17
N THR A 592 -62.94 15.34 9.28
CA THR A 592 -64.31 15.47 9.78
C THR A 592 -65.35 15.00 8.78
N ARG A 593 -65.00 14.80 7.51
CA ARG A 593 -65.90 14.22 6.49
C ARG A 593 -65.95 12.68 6.49
N ILE A 594 -65.24 12.02 7.36
CA ILE A 594 -65.71 10.69 7.81
C ILE A 594 -66.81 10.98 8.82
N LYS A 595 -67.97 11.55 8.35
CA LYS A 595 -69.16 11.54 9.14
C LYS A 595 -69.38 10.13 9.61
N ASP A 596 -69.59 9.97 10.95
CA ASP A 596 -70.24 8.79 11.48
C ASP A 596 -71.54 8.60 10.66
N VAL A 597 -71.43 7.88 9.58
CA VAL A 597 -72.58 7.40 8.88
C VAL A 597 -73.13 6.30 9.77
N ASN A 598 -74.11 6.67 10.57
CA ASN A 598 -75.02 5.69 11.09
C ASN A 598 -75.47 4.85 9.89
N ALA A 599 -74.93 3.64 9.77
CA ALA A 599 -75.17 2.79 8.64
C ALA A 599 -76.67 2.67 8.46
N PRO A 600 -77.24 2.96 7.29
CA PRO A 600 -78.64 2.74 7.05
C PRO A 600 -78.90 1.24 7.30
N ALA A 601 -79.94 0.93 8.07
CA ALA A 601 -80.35 -0.44 8.35
C ALA A 601 -80.53 -1.17 7.00
N GLY A 602 -79.57 -2.10 6.69
CA GLY A 602 -79.65 -2.92 5.47
C GLY A 602 -78.43 -2.96 4.56
N GLY A 603 -77.36 -2.16 4.80
CA GLY A 603 -76.12 -2.20 3.99
C GLY A 603 -75.21 -3.40 4.29
N GLN A 604 -74.64 -4.03 3.24
CA GLN A 604 -73.67 -5.11 3.36
C GLN A 604 -72.24 -4.57 3.39
N PHE A 605 -71.48 -4.95 4.42
CA PHE A 605 -70.07 -4.59 4.56
C PHE A 605 -69.18 -5.61 3.84
N TYR A 606 -68.18 -5.12 3.13
CA TYR A 606 -67.13 -5.92 2.52
C TYR A 606 -65.77 -5.49 3.03
N ASP A 607 -64.82 -6.42 3.19
CA ASP A 607 -63.42 -6.07 3.44
C ASP A 607 -62.76 -5.48 2.16
N LEU A 608 -61.53 -5.04 2.30
CA LEU A 608 -60.79 -4.45 1.15
C LEU A 608 -60.48 -5.48 0.04
N GLN A 609 -60.64 -6.77 0.31
CA GLN A 609 -60.55 -7.87 -0.64
C GLN A 609 -61.90 -8.24 -1.27
N GLY A 610 -63.00 -7.52 -0.97
CA GLY A 610 -64.33 -7.73 -1.52
C GLY A 610 -65.11 -8.86 -0.84
N ARG A 611 -64.67 -9.38 0.29
CA ARG A 611 -65.36 -10.44 1.03
C ARG A 611 -66.39 -9.83 1.98
N ARG A 612 -67.57 -10.41 2.02
CA ARG A 612 -68.67 -9.96 2.90
C ARG A 612 -68.34 -10.15 4.37
N VAL A 613 -68.52 -9.10 5.16
CA VAL A 613 -68.28 -9.07 6.60
C VAL A 613 -69.59 -8.91 7.36
N SER A 614 -70.07 -9.95 8.01
CA SER A 614 -71.38 -9.94 8.71
C SER A 614 -71.34 -9.17 10.04
N HIS A 615 -70.16 -9.12 10.71
CA HIS A 615 -69.97 -8.42 11.97
C HIS A 615 -68.67 -7.55 11.89
N PRO A 616 -68.74 -6.38 11.25
CA PRO A 616 -67.58 -5.52 11.08
C PRO A 616 -67.12 -4.98 12.44
N ARG A 617 -65.86 -5.26 12.80
CA ARG A 617 -65.15 -4.71 13.97
C ARG A 617 -64.48 -3.36 13.58
N LYS A 618 -63.67 -2.76 14.44
CA LYS A 618 -62.87 -1.59 14.11
C LYS A 618 -62.02 -1.86 12.84
N GLY A 619 -62.15 -1.07 11.80
CA GLY A 619 -61.42 -1.29 10.56
C GLY A 619 -62.05 -0.56 9.36
N ILE A 620 -61.38 -0.64 8.21
CA ILE A 620 -61.82 -0.03 6.92
C ILE A 620 -62.63 -1.12 6.16
N TYR A 621 -63.81 -0.72 5.72
CA TYR A 621 -64.75 -1.59 4.97
C TYR A 621 -65.28 -0.85 3.75
N ILE A 622 -65.81 -1.60 2.80
CA ILE A 622 -66.57 -1.07 1.67
C ILE A 622 -68.05 -1.25 1.96
N LEU A 623 -68.80 -0.17 1.97
CA LEU A 623 -70.27 -0.17 2.09
C LEU A 623 -70.84 0.62 0.89
N ASN A 624 -71.72 0.00 0.12
CA ASN A 624 -72.35 0.60 -1.07
C ASN A 624 -71.33 1.22 -2.03
N GLY A 625 -70.14 0.54 -2.25
CA GLY A 625 -69.11 0.97 -3.16
C GLY A 625 -68.18 2.06 -2.61
N ARG A 626 -68.33 2.49 -1.36
CA ARG A 626 -67.48 3.51 -0.71
C ARG A 626 -66.70 2.93 0.42
N LYS A 627 -65.43 3.36 0.60
CA LYS A 627 -64.60 3.02 1.75
C LYS A 627 -65.11 3.72 3.02
N LEU A 628 -65.35 2.96 4.09
CA LEU A 628 -65.80 3.45 5.39
C LEU A 628 -64.87 2.91 6.49
N PHE A 629 -64.55 3.78 7.46
CA PHE A 629 -63.85 3.38 8.67
C PHE A 629 -64.84 3.26 9.83
N ARG A 630 -64.95 2.06 10.44
CA ARG A 630 -65.82 1.86 11.60
C ARG A 630 -65.02 1.93 12.92
N LYS A 631 -65.35 2.94 13.75
CA LYS A 631 -64.94 2.99 15.16
C LYS A 631 -65.90 2.13 16.00
N VAL A 632 -65.40 1.33 16.89
CA VAL A 632 -66.21 0.73 17.96
C VAL A 632 -66.05 1.60 19.19
N PHE A 633 -67.11 2.26 19.63
CA PHE A 633 -67.14 2.83 20.97
C PHE A 633 -67.31 1.69 21.94
N ILE A 634 -66.44 1.56 22.95
CA ILE A 634 -66.63 0.75 24.15
C ILE A 634 -67.44 1.54 25.13
#